data_3f9cf1458d7ca8c95cde685ae8d127d5
#
_entry.id   3f9cf1458d7ca8c95cde685ae8d127d5
#
_cell.length_a   1.000
_cell.length_b   1.000
_cell.length_c   1.000
_cell.angle_alpha   90.00
_cell.angle_beta   90.00
_cell.angle_gamma   90.00
#
_symmetry.space_group_name_H-M   'P 1'
#
loop_
_entity.id
_entity.type
_entity.pdbx_description
1 polymer ?
#
loop_
_entity_poly.entity_id
_entity_poly.type
_entity_poly.pdbx_seq_one_letter_code
_entity_poly.pdbx_strand_id
1 'polypeptide(L)'
;MNKSFVTKTLSGICAIIALAVLPAFGAGSGSINPPANQGFPPANQGFPQIKQENPAIKAYNEGVDLMKAKQFAKAQAKFEEALKANPNLAEAHNNLAFVLRKQGSQNYQLSLGHYNKAIQLKPKLAEAYMYRGVLYEIMGHKAEAQADLAVLQKINPRYAKELEEFIKTGKEDDELYGAAKKVSS
;
A
#
# COMPACT_ATOMS: atom_id res chain seq x y z
N MET A 1 -26.72 -3.70 -45.80
CA MET A 1 -26.51 -2.33 -46.33
C MET A 1 -26.19 -1.40 -45.16
N ASN A 2 -25.11 -0.65 -45.34
CA ASN A 2 -24.52 0.49 -44.59
C ASN A 2 -23.91 0.21 -43.20
N LYS A 3 -22.68 0.09 -43.20
CA LYS A 3 -21.43 0.76 -42.86
C LYS A 3 -21.62 2.13 -42.18
N SER A 4 -21.09 2.29 -40.99
CA SER A 4 -20.44 3.55 -40.62
C SER A 4 -19.31 3.28 -39.64
N PHE A 5 -18.10 3.40 -40.16
CA PHE A 5 -16.84 3.58 -39.44
C PHE A 5 -16.81 4.98 -38.82
N VAL A 6 -16.52 5.11 -37.56
CA VAL A 6 -16.05 6.37 -36.99
C VAL A 6 -14.69 6.16 -36.35
N THR A 7 -13.69 6.44 -37.14
CA THR A 7 -12.31 6.72 -36.68
C THR A 7 -12.32 8.02 -35.90
N LYS A 8 -11.89 8.00 -34.63
CA LYS A 8 -11.51 9.21 -33.90
C LYS A 8 -9.99 9.25 -33.75
N THR A 9 -9.47 10.19 -34.52
CA THR A 9 -8.08 10.61 -34.64
C THR A 9 -7.48 11.09 -33.33
N LEU A 10 -6.20 10.74 -33.15
CA LEU A 10 -5.28 11.36 -32.20
C LEU A 10 -5.18 12.87 -32.44
N SER A 11 -5.27 13.64 -31.38
CA SER A 11 -4.85 15.05 -31.34
C SER A 11 -3.92 15.17 -30.13
N GLY A 12 -2.63 15.25 -30.25
CA GLY A 12 -1.85 16.37 -30.69
C GLY A 12 -1.40 17.14 -29.45
N ILE A 13 -0.32 16.64 -28.74
CA ILE A 13 0.34 17.41 -27.68
C ILE A 13 1.24 18.42 -28.36
N CYS A 14 0.79 19.69 -28.44
CA CYS A 14 1.62 20.83 -28.80
C CYS A 14 2.53 21.20 -27.63
N ALA A 15 3.79 20.81 -27.70
CA ALA A 15 4.84 21.39 -26.87
C ALA A 15 5.17 22.78 -27.40
N ILE A 16 4.77 23.83 -26.68
CA ILE A 16 5.17 25.20 -26.94
C ILE A 16 6.56 25.38 -26.35
N ILE A 17 7.58 25.34 -27.21
CA ILE A 17 8.93 25.79 -26.88
C ILE A 17 8.92 27.33 -26.97
N ALA A 18 8.88 28.00 -25.85
CA ALA A 18 9.09 29.46 -25.77
C ALA A 18 10.59 29.72 -25.94
N LEU A 19 10.95 30.17 -27.14
CA LEU A 19 12.28 30.69 -27.44
C LEU A 19 12.36 32.10 -26.84
N ALA A 20 13.02 32.26 -25.71
CA ALA A 20 13.31 33.57 -25.14
C ALA A 20 14.46 34.23 -25.94
N VAL A 21 14.12 35.22 -26.73
CA VAL A 21 15.08 36.12 -27.39
C VAL A 21 15.63 37.04 -26.33
N LEU A 22 16.92 36.91 -26.02
CA LEU A 22 17.65 37.86 -25.18
C LEU A 22 18.06 39.07 -26.04
N PRO A 23 17.83 40.34 -25.58
CA PRO A 23 18.36 41.48 -26.23
C PRO A 23 19.89 41.57 -25.99
N ALA A 24 20.62 41.80 -27.09
CA ALA A 24 22.04 42.08 -27.05
C ALA A 24 22.25 43.47 -26.41
N PHE A 25 22.85 43.49 -25.21
CA PHE A 25 23.33 44.71 -24.59
C PHE A 25 24.83 44.90 -24.92
N GLY A 26 25.12 46.10 -25.31
CA GLY A 26 26.34 46.58 -25.90
C GLY A 26 27.61 46.38 -25.04
N ALA A 27 28.70 46.30 -25.75
CA ALA A 27 30.05 46.27 -25.25
C ALA A 27 30.40 47.56 -24.50
N GLY A 28 30.41 47.45 -23.16
CA GLY A 28 31.02 48.46 -22.29
C GLY A 28 32.26 47.82 -21.65
N SER A 29 33.46 48.26 -22.08
CA SER A 29 34.73 47.88 -21.48
C SER A 29 34.89 48.58 -20.13
N GLY A 30 34.32 47.98 -19.09
CA GLY A 30 34.54 48.35 -17.69
C GLY A 30 35.18 47.18 -16.98
N SER A 31 36.42 47.32 -16.59
CA SER A 31 37.14 46.35 -15.69
C SER A 31 36.45 46.40 -14.34
N ILE A 32 35.56 45.47 -14.11
CA ILE A 32 35.01 45.20 -12.78
C ILE A 32 35.82 44.03 -12.18
N ASN A 33 36.77 44.38 -11.28
CA ASN A 33 37.32 43.42 -10.39
C ASN A 33 36.19 42.79 -9.58
N PRO A 34 36.03 41.45 -9.59
CA PRO A 34 35.05 40.84 -8.72
C PRO A 34 35.48 41.05 -7.26
N PRO A 35 34.55 41.35 -6.33
CA PRO A 35 34.88 41.48 -4.93
C PRO A 35 35.47 40.13 -4.46
N ALA A 36 36.71 40.22 -3.95
CA ALA A 36 37.40 39.11 -3.35
C ALA A 36 36.57 38.57 -2.19
N ASN A 37 36.36 37.27 -2.25
CA ASN A 37 36.07 36.47 -1.05
C ASN A 37 34.68 36.61 -0.41
N GLN A 38 33.63 36.22 -1.16
CA GLN A 38 32.51 35.57 -0.51
C GLN A 38 32.77 34.06 -0.65
N GLY A 39 33.41 33.50 0.38
CA GLY A 39 33.68 32.08 0.45
C GLY A 39 32.36 31.32 0.28
N PHE A 40 32.29 30.46 -0.75
CA PHE A 40 31.23 29.46 -0.82
C PHE A 40 31.23 28.71 0.51
N PRO A 41 30.06 28.53 1.15
CA PRO A 41 30.02 27.69 2.34
C PRO A 41 30.64 26.34 1.99
N PRO A 42 31.44 25.75 2.90
CA PRO A 42 32.11 24.47 2.62
C PRO A 42 31.07 23.45 2.18
N ALA A 43 31.39 22.72 1.11
CA ALA A 43 30.52 21.71 0.48
C ALA A 43 30.08 20.55 1.42
N ASN A 44 30.34 20.71 2.72
CA ASN A 44 30.05 19.72 3.75
C ASN A 44 29.03 20.18 4.80
N GLN A 45 28.23 21.20 4.51
CA GLN A 45 26.99 21.38 5.23
C GLN A 45 25.97 20.47 4.55
N GLY A 46 25.88 19.22 5.07
CA GLY A 46 24.89 18.27 4.66
C GLY A 46 23.52 18.96 4.68
N PHE A 47 22.88 19.09 3.52
CA PHE A 47 21.49 19.48 3.47
C PHE A 47 20.73 18.65 4.48
N PRO A 48 19.85 19.23 5.31
CA PRO A 48 19.03 18.46 6.21
C PRO A 48 18.35 17.37 5.37
N GLN A 49 18.77 16.12 5.60
CA GLN A 49 18.11 14.97 4.97
C GLN A 49 16.69 14.99 5.50
N ILE A 50 15.78 15.58 4.73
CA ILE A 50 14.34 15.42 4.96
C ILE A 50 14.14 13.91 4.82
N LYS A 51 13.95 13.22 5.95
CA LYS A 51 13.57 11.81 5.98
C LYS A 51 12.28 11.74 5.17
N GLN A 52 12.37 11.43 3.88
CA GLN A 52 11.20 11.24 3.05
C GLN A 52 10.49 10.00 3.60
N GLU A 53 9.37 10.24 4.26
CA GLU A 53 8.51 9.17 4.74
C GLU A 53 8.12 8.32 3.52
N ASN A 54 8.38 7.02 3.59
CA ASN A 54 8.06 6.11 2.48
C ASN A 54 6.54 6.18 2.19
N PRO A 55 6.12 6.60 0.99
CA PRO A 55 4.70 6.84 0.70
C PRO A 55 3.85 5.58 0.88
N ALA A 56 4.40 4.39 0.60
CA ALA A 56 3.70 3.13 0.84
C ALA A 56 3.45 2.89 2.33
N ILE A 57 4.43 3.17 3.17
CA ILE A 57 4.32 2.99 4.62
C ILE A 57 3.36 4.01 5.22
N LYS A 58 3.41 5.25 4.76
CA LYS A 58 2.46 6.29 5.20
C LYS A 58 1.02 5.90 4.90
N ALA A 59 0.72 5.59 3.63
CA ALA A 59 -0.61 5.17 3.22
C ALA A 59 -1.07 3.90 3.99
N TYR A 60 -0.18 2.92 4.17
CA TYR A 60 -0.46 1.74 4.97
C TYR A 60 -0.84 2.09 6.42
N ASN A 61 -0.08 2.94 7.09
CA ASN A 61 -0.34 3.32 8.48
C ASN A 61 -1.65 4.11 8.64
N GLU A 62 -1.97 4.98 7.67
CA GLU A 62 -3.29 5.66 7.61
C GLU A 62 -4.42 4.64 7.43
N GLY A 63 -4.24 3.64 6.57
CA GLY A 63 -5.17 2.53 6.38
C GLY A 63 -5.42 1.74 7.66
N VAL A 64 -4.37 1.48 8.45
CA VAL A 64 -4.46 0.80 9.75
C VAL A 64 -5.30 1.61 10.74
N ASP A 65 -5.10 2.93 10.82
CA ASP A 65 -5.89 3.79 11.72
C ASP A 65 -7.37 3.80 11.32
N LEU A 66 -7.66 3.91 10.01
CA LEU A 66 -9.01 3.84 9.48
C LEU A 66 -9.68 2.48 9.71
N MET A 67 -8.93 1.39 9.57
CA MET A 67 -9.42 0.04 9.84
C MET A 67 -9.78 -0.13 11.32
N LYS A 68 -8.95 0.35 12.24
CA LYS A 68 -9.25 0.38 13.68
C LYS A 68 -10.49 1.21 14.01
N ALA A 69 -10.71 2.31 13.27
CA ALA A 69 -11.92 3.12 13.36
C ALA A 69 -13.14 2.50 12.66
N LYS A 70 -13.05 1.25 12.18
CA LYS A 70 -14.08 0.53 11.42
C LYS A 70 -14.54 1.24 10.13
N GLN A 71 -13.73 2.18 9.61
CA GLN A 71 -14.00 2.90 8.35
C GLN A 71 -13.46 2.09 7.15
N PHE A 72 -14.03 0.89 6.93
CA PHE A 72 -13.45 -0.11 6.03
C PHE A 72 -13.29 0.36 4.57
N ALA A 73 -14.25 1.11 4.02
CA ALA A 73 -14.13 1.61 2.66
C ALA A 73 -12.97 2.61 2.48
N LYS A 74 -12.74 3.48 3.48
CA LYS A 74 -11.62 4.40 3.46
C LYS A 74 -10.29 3.68 3.72
N ALA A 75 -10.27 2.69 4.61
CA ALA A 75 -9.11 1.86 4.86
C ALA A 75 -8.70 1.10 3.60
N GLN A 76 -9.66 0.55 2.85
CA GLN A 76 -9.42 -0.09 1.56
C GLN A 76 -8.67 0.85 0.61
N ALA A 77 -9.18 2.06 0.39
CA ALA A 77 -8.53 3.03 -0.51
C ALA A 77 -7.07 3.32 -0.10
N LYS A 78 -6.79 3.39 1.21
CA LYS A 78 -5.44 3.61 1.72
C LYS A 78 -4.52 2.40 1.56
N PHE A 79 -5.03 1.19 1.74
CA PHE A 79 -4.24 -0.01 1.46
C PHE A 79 -3.98 -0.19 -0.04
N GLU A 80 -4.92 0.15 -0.91
CA GLU A 80 -4.72 0.16 -2.36
C GLU A 80 -3.67 1.21 -2.78
N GLU A 81 -3.69 2.41 -2.18
CA GLU A 81 -2.66 3.44 -2.36
C GLU A 81 -1.28 2.92 -1.93
N ALA A 82 -1.19 2.26 -0.77
CA ALA A 82 0.04 1.65 -0.29
C ALA A 82 0.57 0.59 -1.26
N LEU A 83 -0.31 -0.27 -1.78
CA LEU A 83 0.05 -1.34 -2.74
C LEU A 83 0.39 -0.80 -4.12
N LYS A 84 -0.16 0.35 -4.53
CA LYS A 84 0.25 1.05 -5.75
C LYS A 84 1.69 1.56 -5.63
N ALA A 85 2.09 2.04 -4.45
CA ALA A 85 3.46 2.50 -4.19
C ALA A 85 4.43 1.34 -3.94
N ASN A 86 3.99 0.27 -3.28
CA ASN A 86 4.77 -0.95 -3.04
C ASN A 86 3.89 -2.21 -3.17
N PRO A 87 3.85 -2.85 -4.36
CA PRO A 87 3.06 -4.05 -4.61
C PRO A 87 3.48 -5.29 -3.81
N ASN A 88 4.63 -5.25 -3.15
CA ASN A 88 5.17 -6.38 -2.38
C ASN A 88 5.03 -6.19 -0.86
N LEU A 89 4.20 -5.26 -0.40
CA LEU A 89 3.95 -5.07 1.02
C LEU A 89 2.93 -6.11 1.51
N ALA A 90 3.43 -7.21 2.07
CA ALA A 90 2.62 -8.34 2.51
C ALA A 90 1.55 -7.95 3.53
N GLU A 91 1.89 -7.07 4.47
CA GLU A 91 0.99 -6.56 5.49
C GLU A 91 -0.18 -5.76 4.90
N ALA A 92 0.08 -4.99 3.82
CA ALA A 92 -0.98 -4.25 3.13
C ALA A 92 -1.94 -5.20 2.40
N HIS A 93 -1.43 -6.27 1.77
CA HIS A 93 -2.29 -7.31 1.20
C HIS A 93 -3.14 -7.98 2.27
N ASN A 94 -2.57 -8.37 3.42
CA ASN A 94 -3.31 -8.95 4.53
C ASN A 94 -4.44 -8.03 5.02
N ASN A 95 -4.14 -6.74 5.25
CA ASN A 95 -5.12 -5.80 5.78
C ASN A 95 -6.17 -5.40 4.75
N LEU A 96 -5.80 -5.31 3.47
CA LEU A 96 -6.76 -5.14 2.38
C LEU A 96 -7.73 -6.32 2.30
N ALA A 97 -7.22 -7.55 2.41
CA ALA A 97 -8.06 -8.73 2.46
C ALA A 97 -9.05 -8.68 3.62
N PHE A 98 -8.58 -8.29 4.80
CA PHE A 98 -9.43 -8.16 5.99
C PHE A 98 -10.56 -7.14 5.78
N VAL A 99 -10.27 -5.94 5.31
CA VAL A 99 -11.30 -4.91 5.11
C VAL A 99 -12.28 -5.28 4.00
N LEU A 100 -11.83 -5.97 2.95
CA LEU A 100 -12.70 -6.51 1.90
C LEU A 100 -13.66 -7.56 2.47
N ARG A 101 -13.17 -8.50 3.29
CA ARG A 101 -14.00 -9.50 3.96
C ARG A 101 -15.07 -8.84 4.84
N LYS A 102 -14.68 -7.81 5.62
CA LYS A 102 -15.63 -7.07 6.50
C LYS A 102 -16.69 -6.26 5.73
N GLN A 103 -16.48 -5.99 4.46
CA GLN A 103 -17.44 -5.30 3.59
C GLN A 103 -18.52 -6.22 2.98
N GLY A 104 -18.35 -7.55 3.09
CA GLY A 104 -19.40 -8.49 2.71
C GLY A 104 -18.97 -9.59 1.73
N SER A 105 -19.90 -10.53 1.52
CA SER A 105 -19.62 -11.77 0.79
C SER A 105 -19.25 -11.58 -0.68
N GLN A 106 -19.69 -10.50 -1.32
CA GLN A 106 -19.32 -10.17 -2.70
C GLN A 106 -17.80 -9.97 -2.88
N ASN A 107 -17.09 -9.70 -1.78
CA ASN A 107 -15.64 -9.46 -1.79
C ASN A 107 -14.81 -10.68 -1.33
N TYR A 108 -15.43 -11.81 -0.97
CA TYR A 108 -14.71 -12.94 -0.38
C TYR A 108 -13.64 -13.53 -1.30
N GLN A 109 -13.92 -13.68 -2.59
CA GLN A 109 -12.94 -14.19 -3.55
C GLN A 109 -11.76 -13.23 -3.73
N LEU A 110 -12.02 -11.92 -3.79
CA LEU A 110 -10.97 -10.92 -3.86
C LEU A 110 -10.12 -10.92 -2.59
N SER A 111 -10.77 -11.01 -1.42
CA SER A 111 -10.12 -11.14 -0.13
C SER A 111 -9.19 -12.36 -0.07
N LEU A 112 -9.65 -13.54 -0.52
CA LEU A 112 -8.80 -14.75 -0.61
C LEU A 112 -7.56 -14.52 -1.47
N GLY A 113 -7.72 -13.86 -2.63
CA GLY A 113 -6.61 -13.51 -3.51
C GLY A 113 -5.54 -12.68 -2.79
N HIS A 114 -5.95 -11.71 -2.01
CA HIS A 114 -5.04 -10.86 -1.25
C HIS A 114 -4.39 -11.60 -0.07
N TYR A 115 -5.10 -12.46 0.69
CA TYR A 115 -4.48 -13.30 1.72
C TYR A 115 -3.43 -14.24 1.11
N ASN A 116 -3.75 -14.87 -0.03
CA ASN A 116 -2.81 -15.73 -0.74
C ASN A 116 -1.54 -14.96 -1.15
N LYS A 117 -1.71 -13.73 -1.63
CA LYS A 117 -0.57 -12.87 -1.99
C LYS A 117 0.27 -12.49 -0.78
N ALA A 118 -0.37 -12.16 0.35
CA ALA A 118 0.34 -11.88 1.60
C ALA A 118 1.18 -13.07 2.06
N ILE A 119 0.63 -14.28 2.03
CA ILE A 119 1.32 -15.53 2.38
C ILE A 119 2.46 -15.83 1.40
N GLN A 120 2.24 -15.63 0.09
CA GLN A 120 3.29 -15.79 -0.92
C GLN A 120 4.48 -14.89 -0.67
N LEU A 121 4.23 -13.63 -0.33
CA LEU A 121 5.26 -12.63 -0.06
C LEU A 121 5.96 -12.87 1.30
N LYS A 122 5.20 -13.32 2.30
CA LYS A 122 5.69 -13.53 3.67
C LYS A 122 5.12 -14.83 4.26
N PRO A 123 5.73 -15.99 3.97
CA PRO A 123 5.20 -17.30 4.36
C PRO A 123 5.07 -17.55 5.88
N LYS A 124 5.63 -16.68 6.72
CA LYS A 124 5.50 -16.72 8.17
C LYS A 124 4.57 -15.65 8.74
N LEU A 125 3.79 -14.95 7.89
CA LEU A 125 2.82 -13.96 8.33
C LEU A 125 1.59 -14.67 8.90
N ALA A 126 1.63 -14.94 10.19
CA ALA A 126 0.63 -15.75 10.89
C ALA A 126 -0.78 -15.15 10.82
N GLU A 127 -0.88 -13.80 10.84
CA GLU A 127 -2.14 -13.06 10.68
C GLU A 127 -2.87 -13.44 9.38
N ALA A 128 -2.13 -13.62 8.29
CA ALA A 128 -2.73 -13.94 7.01
C ALA A 128 -3.35 -15.35 6.98
N TYR A 129 -2.71 -16.32 7.61
CA TYR A 129 -3.29 -17.66 7.76
C TYR A 129 -4.52 -17.63 8.66
N MET A 130 -4.46 -16.92 9.79
CA MET A 130 -5.57 -16.84 10.73
C MET A 130 -6.80 -16.22 10.05
N TYR A 131 -6.67 -15.07 9.42
CA TYR A 131 -7.81 -14.42 8.76
C TYR A 131 -8.28 -15.14 7.49
N ARG A 132 -7.39 -15.83 6.76
CA ARG A 132 -7.77 -16.67 5.64
C ARG A 132 -8.54 -17.91 6.12
N GLY A 133 -8.09 -18.53 7.19
CA GLY A 133 -8.79 -19.66 7.83
C GLY A 133 -10.20 -19.27 8.29
N VAL A 134 -10.35 -18.11 8.92
CA VAL A 134 -11.67 -17.53 9.26
C VAL A 134 -12.53 -17.36 8.01
N LEU A 135 -11.97 -16.81 6.92
CA LEU A 135 -12.71 -16.63 5.68
C LEU A 135 -13.11 -17.96 5.04
N TYR A 136 -12.22 -18.95 5.04
CA TYR A 136 -12.53 -20.29 4.56
C TYR A 136 -13.68 -20.92 5.35
N GLU A 137 -13.68 -20.81 6.68
CA GLU A 137 -14.77 -21.33 7.52
C GLU A 137 -16.11 -20.65 7.21
N ILE A 138 -16.11 -19.31 7.06
CA ILE A 138 -17.30 -18.52 6.67
C ILE A 138 -17.85 -19.00 5.30
N MET A 139 -16.98 -19.35 4.37
CA MET A 139 -17.35 -19.85 3.03
C MET A 139 -17.71 -21.35 3.02
N GLY A 140 -17.60 -22.06 4.12
CA GLY A 140 -17.85 -23.49 4.22
C GLY A 140 -16.69 -24.37 3.71
N HIS A 141 -15.52 -23.79 3.44
CA HIS A 141 -14.30 -24.47 2.98
C HIS A 141 -13.53 -25.03 4.18
N LYS A 142 -14.13 -25.97 4.89
CA LYS A 142 -13.62 -26.48 6.18
C LYS A 142 -12.25 -27.14 6.08
N ALA A 143 -11.95 -27.84 4.99
CA ALA A 143 -10.66 -28.51 4.80
C ALA A 143 -9.51 -27.48 4.69
N GLU A 144 -9.73 -26.39 3.98
CA GLU A 144 -8.77 -25.31 3.82
C GLU A 144 -8.57 -24.52 5.13
N ALA A 145 -9.65 -24.31 5.91
CA ALA A 145 -9.55 -23.70 7.24
C ALA A 145 -8.71 -24.57 8.18
N GLN A 146 -8.88 -25.89 8.17
CA GLN A 146 -8.08 -26.85 8.95
C GLN A 146 -6.61 -26.88 8.49
N ALA A 147 -6.35 -26.71 7.20
CA ALA A 147 -4.98 -26.63 6.69
C ALA A 147 -4.27 -25.37 7.21
N ASP A 148 -4.95 -24.20 7.22
CA ASP A 148 -4.42 -22.99 7.81
C ASP A 148 -4.18 -23.11 9.32
N LEU A 149 -5.10 -23.76 10.04
CA LEU A 149 -4.94 -24.08 11.47
C LEU A 149 -3.68 -24.92 11.72
N ALA A 150 -3.45 -25.96 10.93
CA ALA A 150 -2.26 -26.81 11.05
C ALA A 150 -0.94 -26.05 10.80
N VAL A 151 -0.95 -25.06 9.92
CA VAL A 151 0.19 -24.16 9.74
C VAL A 151 0.38 -23.29 10.97
N LEU A 152 -0.69 -22.67 11.48
CA LEU A 152 -0.64 -21.78 12.64
C LEU A 152 -0.16 -22.49 13.91
N GLN A 153 -0.51 -23.76 14.12
CA GLN A 153 -0.02 -24.55 15.25
C GLN A 153 1.51 -24.61 15.30
N LYS A 154 2.18 -24.50 14.13
CA LYS A 154 3.64 -24.54 14.02
C LYS A 154 4.28 -23.17 14.14
N ILE A 155 3.63 -22.11 13.60
CA ILE A 155 4.25 -20.79 13.48
C ILE A 155 3.76 -19.78 14.53
N ASN A 156 2.53 -19.92 15.01
CA ASN A 156 1.95 -19.04 16.03
C ASN A 156 0.80 -19.73 16.79
N PRO A 157 1.09 -20.45 17.88
CA PRO A 157 0.08 -21.18 18.66
C PRO A 157 -1.06 -20.30 19.20
N ARG A 158 -0.81 -18.99 19.43
CA ARG A 158 -1.86 -18.06 19.85
C ARG A 158 -2.93 -17.91 18.75
N TYR A 159 -2.52 -17.61 17.53
CA TYR A 159 -3.46 -17.48 16.41
C TYR A 159 -4.10 -18.83 16.03
N ALA A 160 -3.41 -19.96 16.27
CA ALA A 160 -4.01 -21.26 16.11
C ALA A 160 -5.20 -21.44 17.05
N LYS A 161 -5.05 -21.06 18.33
CA LYS A 161 -6.13 -21.12 19.32
C LYS A 161 -7.30 -20.20 18.95
N GLU A 162 -7.02 -19.01 18.45
CA GLU A 162 -8.04 -18.05 18.02
C GLU A 162 -8.84 -18.60 16.81
N LEU A 163 -8.17 -19.18 15.80
CA LEU A 163 -8.84 -19.82 14.67
C LEU A 163 -9.64 -21.06 15.10
N GLU A 164 -9.09 -21.87 16.00
CA GLU A 164 -9.79 -23.06 16.54
C GLU A 164 -11.06 -22.65 17.28
N GLU A 165 -11.02 -21.58 18.06
CA GLU A 165 -12.18 -21.06 18.78
C GLU A 165 -13.23 -20.53 17.78
N PHE A 166 -12.79 -19.81 16.72
CA PHE A 166 -13.70 -19.38 15.66
C PHE A 166 -14.37 -20.57 14.95
N ILE A 167 -13.63 -21.62 14.61
CA ILE A 167 -14.17 -22.84 13.98
C ILE A 167 -15.23 -23.50 14.87
N LYS A 168 -15.06 -23.46 16.20
CA LYS A 168 -16.02 -24.05 17.16
C LYS A 168 -17.26 -23.20 17.37
N THR A 169 -17.12 -21.89 17.42
CA THR A 169 -18.17 -20.98 17.93
C THR A 169 -18.81 -20.11 16.86
N GLY A 170 -18.12 -19.92 15.72
CA GLY A 170 -18.48 -18.93 14.69
C GLY A 170 -18.31 -17.47 15.14
N LYS A 171 -17.72 -17.24 16.32
CA LYS A 171 -17.53 -15.89 16.87
C LYS A 171 -16.10 -15.42 16.66
N GLU A 172 -15.96 -14.29 15.98
CA GLU A 172 -14.68 -13.59 15.83
C GLU A 172 -14.48 -12.68 17.03
N ASP A 173 -13.29 -12.73 17.63
CA ASP A 173 -12.92 -11.80 18.69
C ASP A 173 -12.68 -10.40 18.08
N ASP A 174 -13.43 -9.42 18.54
CA ASP A 174 -13.29 -8.03 18.06
C ASP A 174 -11.92 -7.41 18.42
N GLU A 175 -11.21 -7.96 19.41
CA GLU A 175 -9.86 -7.51 19.79
C GLU A 175 -8.77 -7.84 18.74
N LEU A 176 -9.05 -8.74 17.79
CA LEU A 176 -8.13 -9.08 16.69
C LEU A 176 -7.73 -7.88 15.80
N TYR A 177 -8.45 -6.77 15.87
CA TYR A 177 -8.01 -5.49 15.27
C TYR A 177 -6.67 -5.00 15.81
N GLY A 178 -6.22 -5.49 16.96
CA GLY A 178 -4.92 -5.19 17.52
C GLY A 178 -3.73 -5.79 16.77
N ALA A 179 -3.95 -6.79 15.91
CA ALA A 179 -2.91 -7.41 15.11
C ALA A 179 -2.40 -6.52 13.97
N ALA A 180 -3.17 -5.53 13.55
CA ALA A 180 -2.75 -4.53 12.56
C ALA A 180 -1.70 -3.59 13.18
N LYS A 181 -0.44 -3.98 13.08
CA LYS A 181 0.68 -3.17 13.53
C LYS A 181 1.07 -2.16 12.45
N LYS A 182 1.34 -0.92 12.87
CA LYS A 182 2.00 0.04 12.00
C LYS A 182 3.41 -0.43 11.67
N VAL A 183 3.83 -0.17 10.45
CA VAL A 183 5.19 -0.46 9.98
C VAL A 183 6.03 0.80 10.17
N SER A 184 7.25 0.64 10.68
CA SER A 184 8.22 1.73 10.78
C SER A 184 8.82 2.02 9.41
N SER A 185 8.93 3.29 9.08
CA SER A 185 9.62 3.82 7.89
C SER A 185 11.14 3.67 8.00
#